data_1ae1e1383e038b7fc76f8ee0e30912b8
#
_entry.id   1ae1e1383e038b7fc76f8ee0e30912b8
#
_cell.length_a   1.000
_cell.length_b   1.000
_cell.length_c   1.000
_cell.angle_alpha   90.00
_cell.angle_beta   90.00
_cell.angle_gamma   90.00
#
_symmetry.space_group_name_H-M   'P 1'
#
loop_
_entity.id
_entity.type
_entity.pdbx_description
1 polymer ?
#
loop_
_entity_poly.entity_id
_entity_poly.type
_entity_poly.pdbx_seq_one_letter_code
_entity_poly.pdbx_strand_id
1 'polypeptide(L)'
;TKVEIPVSNVTPGTVAVLVHPDGTEEIVKNSVPTENGIQLTVNGNATVKIVDNAKGFIDTQDHWAKDDIDFVSARGLVSGMSATIYAPNNSTTRAQLWTILARQNDADLTGGSVWYEKAQNWAKDKGVSDGTDPDTAINRAQMVTMLWRAAGQSAAAGSAANFTDVPADSYYAQAVAWAVENGITAGVGGGRFDPDAACTRAQIAAFLYRSMK
;
A
#
# COMPACT_ATOMS: atom_id res chain seq x y z
N THR A 1 -5.64 -4.20 21.08
CA THR A 1 -6.25 -5.52 20.87
C THR A 1 -6.74 -5.65 19.45
N LYS A 2 -6.42 -6.77 18.81
CA LYS A 2 -6.91 -7.09 17.47
C LYS A 2 -8.32 -7.70 17.61
N VAL A 3 -9.27 -7.15 16.88
CA VAL A 3 -10.67 -7.59 16.89
C VAL A 3 -11.16 -7.81 15.47
N GLU A 4 -12.13 -8.71 15.32
CA GLU A 4 -12.87 -8.91 14.09
C GLU A 4 -14.34 -8.60 14.34
N ILE A 5 -14.91 -7.73 13.52
CA ILE A 5 -16.31 -7.35 13.59
C ILE A 5 -17.06 -8.09 12.49
N PRO A 6 -18.04 -8.94 12.82
CA PRO A 6 -18.84 -9.63 11.81
C PRO A 6 -19.64 -8.63 10.96
N VAL A 7 -19.52 -8.74 9.66
CA VAL A 7 -20.22 -7.87 8.71
C VAL A 7 -20.65 -8.72 7.51
N SER A 8 -21.91 -8.59 7.12
CA SER A 8 -22.38 -9.19 5.87
C SER A 8 -22.01 -8.30 4.68
N ASN A 9 -21.77 -8.91 3.51
CA ASN A 9 -21.50 -8.20 2.27
C ASN A 9 -20.25 -7.30 2.30
N VAL A 10 -19.17 -7.80 2.89
CA VAL A 10 -17.88 -7.10 2.91
C VAL A 10 -17.28 -7.05 1.51
N THR A 11 -16.83 -5.85 1.11
CA THR A 11 -16.09 -5.59 -0.14
C THR A 11 -14.70 -5.03 0.18
N PRO A 12 -13.77 -4.96 -0.78
CA PRO A 12 -12.49 -4.29 -0.55
C PRO A 12 -12.62 -2.83 -0.11
N GLY A 13 -13.67 -2.14 -0.53
CA GLY A 13 -13.97 -0.76 -0.13
C GLY A 13 -14.62 -0.61 1.25
N THR A 14 -14.96 -1.71 1.91
CA THR A 14 -15.49 -1.67 3.27
C THR A 14 -14.40 -1.30 4.26
N VAL A 15 -14.66 -0.28 5.09
CA VAL A 15 -13.70 0.24 6.08
C VAL A 15 -14.33 0.31 7.46
N ALA A 16 -13.48 0.19 8.48
CA ALA A 16 -13.85 0.53 9.85
C ALA A 16 -13.55 2.02 10.09
N VAL A 17 -14.45 2.69 10.79
CA VAL A 17 -14.35 4.10 11.16
C VAL A 17 -14.47 4.20 12.68
N LEU A 18 -13.49 4.80 13.34
CA LEU A 18 -13.56 5.16 14.74
C LEU A 18 -14.41 6.42 14.90
N VAL A 19 -15.37 6.38 15.81
CA VAL A 19 -16.18 7.54 16.19
C VAL A 19 -15.69 8.01 17.55
N HIS A 20 -15.07 9.19 17.59
CA HIS A 20 -14.54 9.77 18.82
C HIS A 20 -15.65 10.38 19.68
N PRO A 21 -15.42 10.57 21.01
CA PRO A 21 -16.45 11.14 21.92
C PRO A 21 -16.93 12.55 21.51
N ASP A 22 -16.12 13.33 20.80
CA ASP A 22 -16.50 14.63 20.26
C ASP A 22 -17.31 14.57 18.97
N GLY A 23 -17.58 13.37 18.47
CA GLY A 23 -18.33 13.12 17.22
C GLY A 23 -17.47 13.13 15.95
N THR A 24 -16.17 13.40 16.06
CA THR A 24 -15.27 13.28 14.90
C THR A 24 -15.07 11.83 14.50
N GLU A 25 -14.79 11.61 13.21
CA GLU A 25 -14.63 10.29 12.63
C GLU A 25 -13.26 10.12 12.01
N GLU A 26 -12.69 8.94 12.18
CA GLU A 26 -11.38 8.59 11.64
C GLU A 26 -11.43 7.22 10.96
N ILE A 27 -11.04 7.17 9.69
CA ILE A 27 -10.92 5.90 8.96
C ILE A 27 -9.73 5.11 9.51
N VAL A 28 -9.98 3.86 9.91
CA VAL A 28 -8.92 2.94 10.32
C VAL A 28 -8.21 2.42 9.07
N LYS A 29 -7.10 3.03 8.71
CA LYS A 29 -6.36 2.70 7.47
C LYS A 29 -5.91 1.25 7.41
N ASN A 30 -5.63 0.63 8.55
CA ASN A 30 -5.17 -0.75 8.66
C ASN A 30 -6.33 -1.74 8.93
N SER A 31 -7.58 -1.34 8.76
CA SER A 31 -8.71 -2.27 8.77
C SER A 31 -8.69 -3.13 7.52
N VAL A 32 -8.89 -4.44 7.68
CA VAL A 32 -8.76 -5.40 6.58
C VAL A 32 -10.01 -6.27 6.50
N PRO A 33 -10.65 -6.36 5.32
CA PRO A 33 -11.75 -7.30 5.10
C PRO A 33 -11.29 -8.75 5.30
N THR A 34 -12.14 -9.54 5.93
CA THR A 34 -11.95 -10.97 6.13
C THR A 34 -13.13 -11.73 5.54
N GLU A 35 -13.08 -13.05 5.56
CA GLU A 35 -14.19 -13.89 5.13
C GLU A 35 -15.49 -13.62 5.94
N ASN A 36 -15.34 -13.28 7.23
CA ASN A 36 -16.47 -13.14 8.16
C ASN A 36 -16.81 -11.69 8.51
N GLY A 37 -15.98 -10.73 8.10
CA GLY A 37 -16.21 -9.35 8.48
C GLY A 37 -15.04 -8.44 8.21
N ILE A 38 -14.71 -7.59 9.16
CA ILE A 38 -13.59 -6.67 9.08
C ILE A 38 -12.71 -6.75 10.34
N GLN A 39 -11.41 -6.83 10.13
CA GLN A 39 -10.42 -6.92 11.21
C GLN A 39 -9.73 -5.57 11.40
N LEU A 40 -9.57 -5.16 12.66
CA LEU A 40 -8.86 -3.94 13.03
C LEU A 40 -8.20 -4.09 14.39
N THR A 41 -7.30 -3.16 14.71
CA THR A 41 -6.73 -3.06 16.07
C THR A 41 -7.33 -1.86 16.78
N VAL A 42 -7.81 -2.09 18.01
CA VAL A 42 -8.35 -1.04 18.88
C VAL A 42 -7.57 -0.95 20.18
N ASN A 43 -7.48 0.25 20.73
CA ASN A 43 -6.85 0.54 22.01
C ASN A 43 -7.95 0.95 23.02
N GLY A 44 -8.27 0.02 23.94
CA GLY A 44 -9.32 0.24 24.93
C GLY A 44 -10.72 0.20 24.33
N ASN A 45 -11.65 0.92 24.95
CA ASN A 45 -13.02 1.03 24.48
C ASN A 45 -13.09 1.96 23.26
N ALA A 46 -13.76 1.52 22.23
CA ALA A 46 -13.92 2.27 21.00
C ALA A 46 -15.34 2.10 20.44
N THR A 47 -15.86 3.15 19.86
CA THR A 47 -17.08 3.09 19.03
C THR A 47 -16.63 2.99 17.57
N VAL A 48 -17.08 1.94 16.90
CA VAL A 48 -16.70 1.64 15.51
C VAL A 48 -17.96 1.58 14.68
N LYS A 49 -17.96 2.26 13.54
CA LYS A 49 -18.95 2.04 12.49
C LYS A 49 -18.29 1.45 11.25
N ILE A 50 -19.04 0.71 10.49
CA ILE A 50 -18.59 0.07 9.26
C ILE A 50 -19.28 0.75 8.08
N VAL A 51 -18.51 1.19 7.09
CA VAL A 51 -19.02 1.85 5.90
C VAL A 51 -18.39 1.29 4.64
N ASP A 52 -19.12 1.34 3.52
CA ASP A 52 -18.54 1.17 2.19
C ASP A 52 -18.06 2.54 1.73
N ASN A 53 -16.75 2.68 1.54
CA ASN A 53 -16.10 3.92 1.14
C ASN A 53 -15.42 3.81 -0.23
N ALA A 54 -15.82 2.86 -1.06
CA ALA A 54 -15.36 2.75 -2.43
C ALA A 54 -15.65 4.03 -3.22
N LYS A 55 -14.69 4.48 -4.01
CA LYS A 55 -14.79 5.78 -4.71
C LYS A 55 -15.52 5.71 -6.05
N GLY A 56 -15.65 4.52 -6.64
CA GLY A 56 -16.37 4.33 -7.89
C GLY A 56 -15.72 5.01 -9.09
N PHE A 57 -14.40 4.95 -9.21
CA PHE A 57 -13.68 5.52 -10.35
C PHE A 57 -14.17 4.90 -11.66
N ILE A 58 -14.43 5.75 -12.66
CA ILE A 58 -14.99 5.30 -13.95
C ILE A 58 -13.99 4.53 -14.80
N ASP A 59 -12.68 4.74 -14.58
CA ASP A 59 -11.59 4.11 -15.34
C ASP A 59 -11.06 2.82 -14.71
N THR A 60 -11.66 2.32 -13.64
CA THR A 60 -11.21 1.11 -12.95
C THR A 60 -12.24 -0.01 -12.93
N GLN A 61 -13.46 0.21 -13.42
CA GLN A 61 -14.57 -0.75 -13.27
C GLN A 61 -14.29 -2.10 -13.91
N ASP A 62 -13.61 -2.11 -15.06
CA ASP A 62 -13.23 -3.33 -15.79
C ASP A 62 -11.72 -3.61 -15.68
N HIS A 63 -11.01 -2.92 -14.78
CA HIS A 63 -9.58 -3.09 -14.61
C HIS A 63 -9.28 -4.26 -13.67
N TRP A 64 -8.20 -5.01 -13.93
CA TRP A 64 -7.79 -6.16 -13.12
C TRP A 64 -7.52 -5.80 -11.64
N ALA A 65 -7.09 -4.55 -11.36
CA ALA A 65 -6.77 -4.07 -10.03
C ALA A 65 -7.92 -3.33 -9.35
N LYS A 66 -9.17 -3.45 -9.85
CA LYS A 66 -10.32 -2.73 -9.28
C LYS A 66 -10.44 -2.93 -7.77
N ASP A 67 -10.35 -4.16 -7.30
CA ASP A 67 -10.49 -4.47 -5.87
C ASP A 67 -9.34 -3.89 -5.05
N ASP A 68 -8.12 -3.96 -5.56
CA ASP A 68 -6.94 -3.36 -4.90
C ASP A 68 -7.06 -1.84 -4.83
N ILE A 69 -7.56 -1.21 -5.88
CA ILE A 69 -7.76 0.24 -5.94
C ILE A 69 -8.89 0.67 -5.00
N ASP A 70 -9.99 -0.06 -4.96
CA ASP A 70 -11.08 0.19 -4.00
C ASP A 70 -10.57 0.11 -2.55
N PHE A 71 -9.73 -0.87 -2.25
CA PHE A 71 -9.14 -1.03 -0.92
C PHE A 71 -8.28 0.18 -0.52
N VAL A 72 -7.29 0.55 -1.33
CA VAL A 72 -6.35 1.62 -0.98
C VAL A 72 -6.98 3.00 -1.01
N SER A 73 -7.91 3.25 -1.92
CA SER A 73 -8.58 4.55 -2.03
C SER A 73 -9.62 4.76 -0.92
N ALA A 74 -10.36 3.73 -0.55
CA ALA A 74 -11.32 3.79 0.55
C ALA A 74 -10.65 4.15 1.88
N ARG A 75 -9.40 3.79 2.07
CA ARG A 75 -8.60 4.04 3.29
C ARG A 75 -7.77 5.32 3.23
N GLY A 76 -7.84 6.05 2.13
CA GLY A 76 -7.05 7.28 1.96
C GLY A 76 -5.54 7.03 1.82
N LEU A 77 -5.11 5.81 1.51
CA LEU A 77 -3.70 5.47 1.29
C LEU A 77 -3.22 5.99 -0.06
N VAL A 78 -4.00 5.78 -1.10
CA VAL A 78 -3.74 6.27 -2.46
C VAL A 78 -4.97 7.01 -2.95
N SER A 79 -4.81 8.29 -3.30
CA SER A 79 -5.91 9.11 -3.83
C SER A 79 -6.06 8.93 -5.33
N GLY A 80 -7.27 9.15 -5.86
CA GLY A 80 -7.47 9.31 -7.30
C GLY A 80 -6.78 10.57 -7.83
N MET A 81 -6.63 10.64 -9.14
CA MET A 81 -6.18 11.87 -9.82
C MET A 81 -7.26 12.93 -9.81
N SER A 82 -8.52 12.50 -9.74
CA SER A 82 -9.71 13.33 -9.51
C SER A 82 -10.76 12.52 -8.75
N ALA A 83 -11.92 13.10 -8.51
CA ALA A 83 -13.03 12.40 -7.88
C ALA A 83 -13.53 11.18 -8.69
N THR A 84 -13.33 11.17 -10.00
CA THR A 84 -13.85 10.15 -10.91
C THR A 84 -12.78 9.34 -11.64
N ILE A 85 -11.52 9.77 -11.62
CA ILE A 85 -10.41 9.16 -12.37
C ILE A 85 -9.32 8.73 -11.40
N TYR A 86 -8.89 7.47 -11.50
CA TYR A 86 -7.77 6.93 -10.74
C TYR A 86 -6.47 6.93 -11.54
N ALA A 87 -6.52 6.76 -12.84
CA ALA A 87 -5.40 6.58 -13.76
C ALA A 87 -4.52 5.36 -13.41
N PRO A 88 -5.08 4.13 -13.46
CA PRO A 88 -4.42 2.93 -12.96
C PRO A 88 -3.13 2.57 -13.70
N ASN A 89 -3.01 2.95 -14.96
CA ASN A 89 -1.87 2.59 -15.81
C ASN A 89 -0.74 3.65 -15.81
N ASN A 90 -0.94 4.77 -15.11
CA ASN A 90 0.10 5.78 -14.97
C ASN A 90 1.21 5.30 -14.02
N SER A 91 2.43 5.79 -14.28
CA SER A 91 3.57 5.58 -13.36
C SER A 91 3.42 6.39 -12.07
N THR A 92 4.23 6.04 -11.07
CA THR A 92 4.28 6.72 -9.78
C THR A 92 5.69 7.23 -9.54
N THR A 93 5.82 8.43 -8.98
CA THR A 93 7.10 9.00 -8.61
C THR A 93 7.59 8.49 -7.25
N ARG A 94 8.89 8.66 -6.99
CA ARG A 94 9.49 8.35 -5.69
C ARG A 94 8.79 9.10 -4.56
N ALA A 95 8.57 10.41 -4.74
CA ALA A 95 7.88 11.25 -3.74
C ALA A 95 6.45 10.79 -3.46
N GLN A 96 5.73 10.36 -4.47
CA GLN A 96 4.38 9.81 -4.31
C GLN A 96 4.40 8.50 -3.49
N LEU A 97 5.36 7.62 -3.74
CA LEU A 97 5.49 6.38 -2.97
C LEU A 97 5.88 6.65 -1.52
N TRP A 98 6.82 7.57 -1.24
CA TRP A 98 7.12 7.97 0.13
C TRP A 98 5.87 8.43 0.87
N THR A 99 5.04 9.24 0.21
CA THR A 99 3.79 9.75 0.79
C THR A 99 2.80 8.62 1.08
N ILE A 100 2.65 7.66 0.18
CA ILE A 100 1.76 6.51 0.36
C ILE A 100 2.22 5.66 1.56
N LEU A 101 3.49 5.32 1.63
CA LEU A 101 4.04 4.51 2.72
C LEU A 101 4.02 5.24 4.05
N ALA A 102 4.27 6.55 4.05
CA ALA A 102 4.16 7.38 5.25
C ALA A 102 2.72 7.43 5.78
N ARG A 103 1.72 7.57 4.91
CA ARG A 103 0.30 7.49 5.28
C ARG A 103 -0.05 6.13 5.88
N GLN A 104 0.41 5.04 5.29
CA GLN A 104 0.18 3.70 5.81
C GLN A 104 0.74 3.52 7.23
N ASN A 105 1.83 4.22 7.55
CA ASN A 105 2.49 4.17 8.85
C ASN A 105 2.07 5.31 9.79
N ASP A 106 0.96 5.99 9.50
CA ASP A 106 0.39 7.08 10.30
C ASP A 106 1.39 8.20 10.62
N ALA A 107 2.32 8.48 9.71
CA ALA A 107 3.27 9.58 9.86
C ALA A 107 2.56 10.92 9.76
N ASP A 108 3.02 11.90 10.55
CA ASP A 108 2.53 13.27 10.45
C ASP A 108 3.11 13.94 9.20
N LEU A 109 2.24 14.23 8.23
CA LEU A 109 2.59 14.85 6.96
C LEU A 109 2.18 16.32 6.89
N THR A 110 1.82 16.95 8.01
CA THR A 110 1.44 18.36 8.07
C THR A 110 2.65 19.27 7.96
N GLY A 111 2.50 20.38 7.23
CA GLY A 111 3.56 21.38 7.05
C GLY A 111 4.58 20.98 5.97
N GLY A 112 5.72 21.68 5.97
CA GLY A 112 6.76 21.53 4.97
C GLY A 112 6.77 22.65 3.94
N SER A 113 7.91 22.83 3.27
CA SER A 113 8.10 23.84 2.22
C SER A 113 7.62 23.37 0.85
N VAL A 114 7.62 22.06 0.63
CA VAL A 114 7.07 21.39 -0.55
C VAL A 114 6.17 20.24 -0.10
N TRP A 115 5.23 19.85 -0.95
CA TRP A 115 4.19 18.88 -0.60
C TRP A 115 4.71 17.51 -0.11
N TYR A 116 5.90 17.08 -0.56
CA TYR A 116 6.47 15.80 -0.22
C TYR A 116 7.53 15.84 0.90
N GLU A 117 7.88 17.02 1.42
CA GLU A 117 9.02 17.17 2.35
C GLU A 117 8.89 16.29 3.60
N LYS A 118 7.73 16.25 4.20
CA LYS A 118 7.48 15.43 5.40
C LYS A 118 7.60 13.93 5.11
N ALA A 119 7.07 13.49 3.98
CA ALA A 119 7.18 12.10 3.55
C ALA A 119 8.63 11.74 3.19
N GLN A 120 9.36 12.65 2.54
CA GLN A 120 10.79 12.49 2.25
C GLN A 120 11.61 12.32 3.54
N ASN A 121 11.40 13.17 4.53
CA ASN A 121 12.07 13.10 5.81
C ASN A 121 11.71 11.80 6.55
N TRP A 122 10.44 11.41 6.56
CA TRP A 122 10.00 10.15 7.12
C TRP A 122 10.71 8.96 6.46
N ALA A 123 10.77 8.94 5.13
CA ALA A 123 11.42 7.86 4.38
C ALA A 123 12.91 7.74 4.67
N LYS A 124 13.60 8.87 4.80
CA LYS A 124 15.01 8.92 5.20
C LYS A 124 15.22 8.43 6.63
N ASP A 125 14.45 8.93 7.57
CA ASP A 125 14.57 8.60 9.00
C ASP A 125 14.27 7.12 9.27
N LYS A 126 13.35 6.53 8.52
CA LYS A 126 12.99 5.11 8.63
C LYS A 126 13.86 4.17 7.78
N GLY A 127 14.80 4.71 7.02
CA GLY A 127 15.65 3.90 6.15
C GLY A 127 14.90 3.29 4.95
N VAL A 128 13.76 3.84 4.59
CA VAL A 128 12.96 3.39 3.45
C VAL A 128 13.58 3.82 2.12
N SER A 129 14.09 5.05 2.07
CA SER A 129 14.69 5.67 0.89
C SER A 129 15.78 6.66 1.31
N ASP A 130 16.69 6.95 0.40
CA ASP A 130 17.69 8.01 0.57
C ASP A 130 17.12 9.44 0.38
N GLY A 131 15.89 9.54 -0.09
CA GLY A 131 15.21 10.81 -0.31
C GLY A 131 15.65 11.57 -1.56
N THR A 132 16.40 10.95 -2.46
CA THR A 132 16.83 11.57 -3.72
C THR A 132 15.78 11.42 -4.82
N ASP A 133 15.89 12.27 -5.84
CA ASP A 133 15.14 12.16 -7.10
C ASP A 133 13.60 12.05 -6.93
N PRO A 134 12.96 13.00 -6.24
CA PRO A 134 11.54 12.91 -5.89
C PRO A 134 10.59 12.74 -7.09
N ASP A 135 10.94 13.32 -8.22
CA ASP A 135 10.08 13.33 -9.42
C ASP A 135 10.35 12.16 -10.38
N THR A 136 11.34 11.32 -10.08
CA THR A 136 11.65 10.16 -10.91
C THR A 136 10.61 9.05 -10.69
N ALA A 137 10.12 8.46 -11.80
CA ALA A 137 9.22 7.32 -11.76
C ALA A 137 9.92 6.12 -11.11
N ILE A 138 9.23 5.43 -10.21
CA ILE A 138 9.73 4.21 -9.57
C ILE A 138 9.59 3.02 -10.50
N ASN A 139 10.52 2.07 -10.38
CA ASN A 139 10.41 0.76 -10.98
C ASN A 139 9.92 -0.29 -9.97
N ARG A 140 9.68 -1.49 -10.45
CA ARG A 140 9.16 -2.59 -9.63
C ARG A 140 10.14 -2.99 -8.52
N ALA A 141 11.45 -3.00 -8.80
CA ALA A 141 12.47 -3.30 -7.80
C ALA A 141 12.48 -2.26 -6.67
N GLN A 142 12.36 -0.99 -6.99
CA GLN A 142 12.28 0.10 -6.00
C GLN A 142 11.00 0.00 -5.17
N MET A 143 9.87 -0.27 -5.81
CA MET A 143 8.60 -0.44 -5.11
C MET A 143 8.67 -1.53 -4.05
N VAL A 144 9.08 -2.73 -4.42
CA VAL A 144 9.11 -3.87 -3.49
C VAL A 144 10.16 -3.66 -2.40
N THR A 145 11.27 -3.00 -2.72
CA THR A 145 12.34 -2.71 -1.75
C THR A 145 11.88 -1.67 -0.72
N MET A 146 11.23 -0.61 -1.15
CA MET A 146 10.71 0.41 -0.23
C MET A 146 9.60 -0.15 0.65
N LEU A 147 8.71 -0.96 0.10
CA LEU A 147 7.67 -1.64 0.85
C LEU A 147 8.26 -2.59 1.91
N TRP A 148 9.24 -3.39 1.55
CA TRP A 148 9.96 -4.29 2.45
C TRP A 148 10.66 -3.54 3.59
N ARG A 149 11.33 -2.44 3.27
CA ARG A 149 11.98 -1.59 4.27
C ARG A 149 10.96 -0.95 5.22
N ALA A 150 9.86 -0.44 4.70
CA ALA A 150 8.78 0.11 5.53
C ALA A 150 8.13 -0.95 6.43
N ALA A 151 8.12 -2.21 6.01
CA ALA A 151 7.60 -3.34 6.78
C ALA A 151 8.59 -3.92 7.81
N GLY A 152 9.77 -3.34 7.97
CA GLY A 152 10.76 -3.74 8.97
C GLY A 152 11.88 -4.64 8.47
N GLN A 153 11.98 -4.86 7.17
CA GLN A 153 13.07 -5.63 6.53
C GLN A 153 13.18 -7.07 7.03
N SER A 154 12.07 -7.74 7.25
CA SER A 154 12.07 -9.13 7.69
C SER A 154 12.80 -10.02 6.68
N ALA A 155 13.71 -10.86 7.16
CA ALA A 155 14.39 -11.81 6.32
C ALA A 155 13.40 -12.84 5.75
N ALA A 156 13.49 -13.14 4.46
CA ALA A 156 12.76 -14.24 3.86
C ALA A 156 13.33 -15.56 4.36
N ALA A 157 12.48 -16.52 4.69
CA ALA A 157 12.89 -17.86 5.13
C ALA A 157 13.50 -18.69 3.99
N GLY A 158 13.10 -18.42 2.75
CA GLY A 158 13.59 -19.07 1.53
C GLY A 158 14.62 -18.24 0.77
N SER A 159 15.24 -18.86 -0.21
CA SER A 159 16.05 -18.15 -1.20
C SER A 159 15.16 -17.23 -2.04
N ALA A 160 15.77 -16.20 -2.64
CA ALA A 160 15.10 -15.38 -3.64
C ALA A 160 14.31 -16.28 -4.59
N ALA A 161 13.07 -15.88 -4.87
CA ALA A 161 12.29 -16.57 -5.88
C ALA A 161 13.17 -16.76 -7.14
N ASN A 162 13.05 -17.93 -7.76
CA ASN A 162 13.89 -18.33 -8.90
C ASN A 162 13.57 -17.50 -10.15
N PHE A 163 13.60 -16.18 -10.02
CA PHE A 163 13.46 -15.27 -11.16
C PHE A 163 14.79 -15.14 -11.88
N THR A 164 14.77 -15.33 -13.20
CA THR A 164 15.97 -15.27 -14.04
C THR A 164 16.56 -13.86 -14.11
N ASP A 165 15.76 -12.84 -13.83
CA ASP A 165 16.11 -11.42 -13.89
C ASP A 165 16.31 -10.76 -12.51
N VAL A 166 16.43 -11.56 -11.44
CA VAL A 166 16.74 -11.10 -10.09
C VAL A 166 18.07 -11.69 -9.63
N PRO A 167 19.21 -11.00 -9.86
CA PRO A 167 20.49 -11.46 -9.39
C PRO A 167 20.53 -11.58 -7.85
N ALA A 168 21.17 -12.62 -7.35
CA ALA A 168 21.22 -12.89 -5.91
C ALA A 168 21.96 -11.80 -5.11
N ASP A 169 22.84 -11.06 -5.75
CA ASP A 169 23.60 -9.95 -5.17
C ASP A 169 22.97 -8.57 -5.41
N SER A 170 21.80 -8.51 -6.05
CA SER A 170 21.09 -7.25 -6.26
C SER A 170 20.56 -6.67 -4.96
N TYR A 171 20.41 -5.33 -4.89
CA TYR A 171 19.88 -4.64 -3.70
C TYR A 171 18.44 -5.05 -3.38
N TYR A 172 17.70 -5.55 -4.35
CA TYR A 172 16.28 -5.91 -4.23
C TYR A 172 16.03 -7.41 -4.07
N ALA A 173 17.05 -8.26 -4.09
CA ALA A 173 16.88 -9.72 -4.07
C ALA A 173 16.13 -10.19 -2.83
N GLN A 174 16.48 -9.68 -1.65
CA GLN A 174 15.81 -10.05 -0.38
C GLN A 174 14.37 -9.50 -0.32
N ALA A 175 14.16 -8.28 -0.81
CA ALA A 175 12.83 -7.70 -0.86
C ALA A 175 11.90 -8.48 -1.79
N VAL A 176 12.39 -8.93 -2.95
CA VAL A 176 11.63 -9.78 -3.88
C VAL A 176 11.31 -11.12 -3.23
N ALA A 177 12.26 -11.77 -2.58
CA ALA A 177 12.04 -13.03 -1.88
C ALA A 177 10.97 -12.88 -0.79
N TRP A 178 11.07 -11.82 0.02
CA TRP A 178 10.07 -11.49 1.03
C TRP A 178 8.67 -11.27 0.41
N ALA A 179 8.60 -10.56 -0.69
CA ALA A 179 7.33 -10.26 -1.35
C ALA A 179 6.67 -11.52 -1.92
N VAL A 180 7.45 -12.44 -2.48
CA VAL A 180 6.93 -13.74 -2.96
C VAL A 180 6.45 -14.59 -1.79
N GLU A 181 7.24 -14.69 -0.72
CA GLU A 181 6.89 -15.48 0.47
C GLU A 181 5.60 -15.00 1.13
N ASN A 182 5.36 -13.69 1.12
CA ASN A 182 4.16 -13.07 1.70
C ASN A 182 3.00 -12.93 0.71
N GLY A 183 3.07 -13.52 -0.47
CA GLY A 183 1.99 -13.49 -1.45
C GLY A 183 1.74 -12.12 -2.10
N ILE A 184 2.72 -11.20 -2.00
CA ILE A 184 2.60 -9.84 -2.56
C ILE A 184 2.80 -9.84 -4.06
N THR A 185 3.70 -10.66 -4.56
CA THR A 185 3.94 -10.84 -5.99
C THR A 185 4.23 -12.30 -6.33
N ALA A 186 3.88 -12.69 -7.54
CA ALA A 186 4.30 -13.96 -8.16
C ALA A 186 5.15 -13.71 -9.41
N GLY A 187 5.58 -12.47 -9.65
CA GLY A 187 6.27 -12.05 -10.86
C GLY A 187 5.31 -11.70 -11.98
N VAL A 188 5.86 -11.55 -13.17
CA VAL A 188 5.11 -11.18 -14.39
C VAL A 188 4.87 -12.34 -15.35
N GLY A 189 5.27 -13.54 -14.96
CA GLY A 189 5.22 -14.74 -15.78
C GLY A 189 6.57 -15.08 -16.41
N GLY A 190 6.68 -16.29 -16.96
CA GLY A 190 7.91 -16.75 -17.62
C GLY A 190 9.15 -16.80 -16.72
N GLY A 191 8.98 -16.94 -15.42
CA GLY A 191 10.11 -16.92 -14.47
C GLY A 191 10.77 -15.57 -14.31
N ARG A 192 10.05 -14.47 -14.57
CA ARG A 192 10.56 -13.10 -14.52
C ARG A 192 9.81 -12.27 -13.50
N PHE A 193 10.54 -11.39 -12.82
CA PHE A 193 10.01 -10.35 -11.93
C PHE A 193 9.83 -9.01 -12.64
N ASP A 194 10.68 -8.73 -13.64
CA ASP A 194 10.75 -7.49 -14.40
C ASP A 194 11.10 -6.27 -13.51
N PRO A 195 12.28 -6.28 -12.86
CA PRO A 195 12.64 -5.31 -11.83
C PRO A 195 12.74 -3.87 -12.34
N ASP A 196 13.15 -3.68 -13.60
CA ASP A 196 13.39 -2.37 -14.19
C ASP A 196 12.15 -1.74 -14.83
N ALA A 197 11.05 -2.50 -14.95
CA ALA A 197 9.80 -1.98 -15.50
C ALA A 197 9.21 -0.91 -14.59
N ALA A 198 8.62 0.12 -15.17
CA ALA A 198 7.90 1.15 -14.43
C ALA A 198 6.77 0.51 -13.62
N CYS A 199 6.63 0.93 -12.36
CA CYS A 199 5.56 0.47 -11.50
C CYS A 199 4.33 1.37 -11.67
N THR A 200 3.23 0.78 -12.11
CA THR A 200 1.98 1.52 -12.32
C THR A 200 1.26 1.76 -11.01
N ARG A 201 0.34 2.74 -11.00
CA ARG A 201 -0.54 3.02 -9.87
C ARG A 201 -1.38 1.79 -9.47
N ALA A 202 -1.82 1.01 -10.46
CA ALA A 202 -2.52 -0.25 -10.24
C ALA A 202 -1.64 -1.30 -9.53
N GLN A 203 -0.39 -1.43 -9.95
CA GLN A 203 0.56 -2.36 -9.32
C GLN A 203 0.88 -1.95 -7.89
N ILE A 204 1.02 -0.65 -7.62
CA ILE A 204 1.20 -0.14 -6.25
C ILE A 204 0.02 -0.50 -5.37
N ALA A 205 -1.20 -0.29 -5.84
CA ALA A 205 -2.41 -0.66 -5.12
C ALA A 205 -2.43 -2.17 -4.80
N ALA A 206 -2.08 -3.01 -5.76
CA ALA A 206 -2.03 -4.46 -5.59
C ALA A 206 -0.95 -4.88 -4.58
N PHE A 207 0.26 -4.36 -4.69
CA PHE A 207 1.33 -4.67 -3.74
C PHE A 207 0.97 -4.25 -2.32
N LEU A 208 0.43 -3.05 -2.17
CA LEU A 208 0.06 -2.51 -0.87
C LEU A 208 -1.07 -3.33 -0.22
N TYR A 209 -2.15 -3.60 -0.95
CA TYR A 209 -3.26 -4.42 -0.44
C TYR A 209 -2.81 -5.82 -0.05
N ARG A 210 -2.04 -6.49 -0.88
CA ARG A 210 -1.52 -7.83 -0.59
C ARG A 210 -0.59 -7.85 0.62
N SER A 211 0.16 -6.78 0.86
CA SER A 211 1.03 -6.68 2.04
C SER A 211 0.26 -6.49 3.34
N MET A 212 -0.98 -6.04 3.28
CA MET A 212 -1.83 -5.74 4.44
C MET A 212 -2.79 -6.87 4.82
N LYS A 213 -2.93 -7.86 3.95
CA LYS A 213 -3.81 -9.02 4.21
C LYS A 213 -3.30 -9.92 5.32
#